data_dde0354bef6504ea2278e7e26deb0284
#
_entry.id   dde0354bef6504ea2278e7e26deb0284
#
_cell.length_a   1.000
_cell.length_b   1.000
_cell.length_c   1.000
_cell.angle_alpha   90.00
_cell.angle_beta   90.00
_cell.angle_gamma   90.00
#
_symmetry.space_group_name_H-M   'P 1'
#
loop_
_entity.id
_entity.type
_entity.pdbx_description
1 polymer ?
#
loop_
_entity_poly.entity_id
_entity_poly.type
_entity_poly.pdbx_seq_one_letter_code
_entity_poly.pdbx_strand_id
1 'polypeptide(L)'
;MVSDSHPRNSKSGRAGKPQVKSLSSMNVLIIHQNFPGQYKHIAATLVARGDAVTALCIENNPVPTGVRVIRYGPTRGNTPNLHPWLQDTESKIIRGEACFLAARSLRDQGYCPDLICAHPGWGEALFIKDLWPKVPLLNYFEFYYHAHNADLGFDPEFPENPDDAPRLTAKNFAHLMNLEHCDAGISPTQWQKSTHPAIYQPKIRVIHDGIDSTAITPQPNTQINLQEKAHTLRFGDEVVTFVNRNLEPYRGYHSFIRAVPEIQRRRPKAHILIVGGDGVSYGSRPPQGATYRELFLNEVRNELDFQRLHFVGLIPYPAFIGLLQISAVHVYLSYPFVLSWSMLEAMSAGGLVVGSNTPPVAEVITHGDNGLLVDFFSPGQLAEQVVQTLESPGDFTPIR
;
A
#
# COMPACT_ATOMS: atom_id res chain seq x y z
N MET A 1 50.40 -9.48 71.82
CA MET A 1 50.59 -10.32 70.63
C MET A 1 49.70 -9.76 69.52
N VAL A 2 50.37 -9.39 68.51
CA VAL A 2 49.89 -8.53 67.41
C VAL A 2 48.96 -9.31 66.46
N SER A 3 47.80 -8.73 66.07
CA SER A 3 46.94 -9.22 65.00
C SER A 3 46.84 -8.16 63.90
N ASP A 4 47.51 -8.42 62.82
CA ASP A 4 47.47 -7.62 61.62
C ASP A 4 46.13 -7.81 60.87
N SER A 5 45.45 -6.72 60.64
CA SER A 5 44.27 -6.64 59.74
C SER A 5 44.57 -5.98 58.41
N HIS A 6 44.55 -6.73 57.31
CA HIS A 6 44.67 -6.22 55.96
C HIS A 6 43.32 -5.77 55.39
N PRO A 7 43.19 -4.62 54.73
CA PRO A 7 41.96 -4.21 54.06
C PRO A 7 41.86 -4.84 52.67
N ARG A 8 40.70 -5.45 52.36
CA ARG A 8 40.36 -5.94 51.02
C ARG A 8 39.95 -4.77 50.11
N ASN A 9 40.72 -4.57 49.06
CA ASN A 9 40.42 -3.65 47.99
C ASN A 9 39.36 -4.28 47.04
N SER A 10 38.12 -3.80 47.04
CA SER A 10 37.09 -4.16 46.07
C SER A 10 37.21 -3.29 44.83
N LYS A 11 37.79 -3.84 43.78
CA LYS A 11 37.72 -3.22 42.42
C LYS A 11 36.33 -3.46 41.87
N SER A 12 35.48 -2.42 41.81
CA SER A 12 34.23 -2.39 41.05
C SER A 12 34.57 -2.35 39.56
N GLY A 13 34.41 -3.47 38.88
CA GLY A 13 34.47 -3.54 37.44
C GLY A 13 33.27 -2.82 36.84
N ARG A 14 33.46 -1.65 36.26
CA ARG A 14 32.50 -1.03 35.37
C ARG A 14 32.36 -1.90 34.10
N ALA A 15 31.22 -2.56 33.93
CA ALA A 15 30.86 -3.19 32.69
C ALA A 15 30.80 -2.13 31.58
N GLY A 16 31.72 -2.20 30.64
CA GLY A 16 31.75 -1.34 29.49
C GLY A 16 30.46 -1.55 28.66
N LYS A 17 29.76 -0.47 28.35
CA LYS A 17 28.66 -0.51 27.36
C LYS A 17 29.20 -1.13 26.07
N PRO A 18 28.44 -2.04 25.40
CA PRO A 18 28.89 -2.57 24.13
C PRO A 18 29.11 -1.43 23.15
N GLN A 19 30.32 -1.28 22.64
CA GLN A 19 30.63 -0.39 21.54
C GLN A 19 29.84 -0.92 20.32
N VAL A 20 28.81 -0.18 19.93
CA VAL A 20 28.18 -0.34 18.61
C VAL A 20 29.27 -0.03 17.59
N LYS A 21 29.78 -1.04 16.88
CA LYS A 21 30.66 -0.85 15.74
C LYS A 21 29.96 0.14 14.80
N SER A 22 30.58 1.26 14.48
CA SER A 22 30.10 2.16 13.45
C SER A 22 29.98 1.35 12.16
N LEU A 23 28.77 1.13 11.69
CA LEU A 23 28.54 0.55 10.36
C LEU A 23 29.19 1.53 9.36
N SER A 24 30.12 1.02 8.55
CA SER A 24 30.67 1.80 7.43
C SER A 24 29.51 2.25 6.53
N SER A 25 29.55 3.50 6.06
CA SER A 25 28.58 4.03 5.11
C SER A 25 28.51 3.13 3.87
N MET A 26 27.31 2.84 3.38
CA MET A 26 27.05 1.98 2.23
C MET A 26 26.60 2.78 1.01
N ASN A 27 26.91 2.27 -0.18
CA ASN A 27 26.30 2.71 -1.43
C ASN A 27 25.06 1.86 -1.70
N VAL A 28 23.88 2.42 -1.53
CA VAL A 28 22.60 1.70 -1.74
C VAL A 28 21.96 2.15 -3.05
N LEU A 29 21.68 1.20 -3.93
CA LEU A 29 20.93 1.42 -5.16
C LEU A 29 19.47 1.02 -4.94
N ILE A 30 18.53 1.96 -5.13
CA ILE A 30 17.10 1.68 -5.07
C ILE A 30 16.52 1.75 -6.48
N ILE A 31 15.78 0.73 -6.89
CA ILE A 31 15.14 0.63 -8.20
C ILE A 31 13.63 0.57 -8.02
N HIS A 32 12.95 1.63 -8.45
CA HIS A 32 11.50 1.74 -8.35
C HIS A 32 10.97 2.76 -9.35
N GLN A 33 10.12 2.34 -10.33
CA GLN A 33 9.65 3.25 -11.38
C GLN A 33 8.98 4.51 -10.83
N ASN A 34 8.21 4.38 -9.74
CA ASN A 34 7.48 5.48 -9.09
C ASN A 34 8.20 5.94 -7.80
N PHE A 35 9.55 5.88 -7.77
CA PHE A 35 10.30 6.27 -6.57
C PHE A 35 9.78 7.61 -5.98
N PRO A 36 9.64 7.77 -4.66
CA PRO A 36 10.10 6.87 -3.60
C PRO A 36 9.18 5.65 -3.33
N GLY A 37 7.87 5.68 -3.64
CA GLY A 37 6.97 4.55 -3.41
C GLY A 37 7.16 3.91 -2.02
N GLN A 38 7.30 2.60 -1.96
CA GLN A 38 7.52 1.82 -0.74
C GLN A 38 8.84 2.15 -0.03
N TYR A 39 9.78 2.81 -0.69
CA TYR A 39 11.08 3.18 -0.13
C TYR A 39 11.11 4.57 0.51
N LYS A 40 9.98 5.28 0.63
CA LYS A 40 9.88 6.64 1.15
C LYS A 40 10.59 6.82 2.50
N HIS A 41 10.26 5.96 3.47
CA HIS A 41 10.83 6.04 4.82
C HIS A 41 12.25 5.47 4.88
N ILE A 42 12.50 4.37 4.19
CA ILE A 42 13.80 3.71 4.16
C ILE A 42 14.86 4.60 3.51
N ALA A 43 14.57 5.23 2.37
CA ALA A 43 15.51 6.09 1.69
C ALA A 43 15.93 7.28 2.56
N ALA A 44 14.98 7.94 3.22
CA ALA A 44 15.26 9.03 4.16
C ALA A 44 16.11 8.57 5.35
N THR A 45 15.80 7.40 5.92
CA THR A 45 16.55 6.83 7.05
C THR A 45 17.99 6.45 6.66
N LEU A 46 18.19 5.87 5.48
CA LEU A 46 19.52 5.53 4.97
C LEU A 46 20.38 6.78 4.81
N VAL A 47 19.83 7.83 4.19
CA VAL A 47 20.53 9.13 4.07
C VAL A 47 20.88 9.72 5.44
N ALA A 48 19.93 9.69 6.39
CA ALA A 48 20.16 10.19 7.75
C ALA A 48 21.24 9.40 8.50
N ARG A 49 21.41 8.11 8.18
CA ARG A 49 22.48 7.25 8.71
C ARG A 49 23.86 7.56 8.10
N GLY A 50 23.89 8.32 7.01
CA GLY A 50 25.13 8.66 6.29
C GLY A 50 25.45 7.76 5.09
N ASP A 51 24.48 6.94 4.64
CA ASP A 51 24.63 6.11 3.45
C ASP A 51 24.48 6.95 2.17
N ALA A 52 25.19 6.56 1.11
CA ALA A 52 25.03 7.12 -0.21
C ALA A 52 23.88 6.41 -0.95
N VAL A 53 22.74 7.09 -1.08
CA VAL A 53 21.56 6.52 -1.72
C VAL A 53 21.42 7.01 -3.15
N THR A 54 21.39 6.09 -4.12
CA THR A 54 21.10 6.36 -5.52
C THR A 54 19.79 5.67 -5.91
N ALA A 55 18.89 6.38 -6.58
CA ALA A 55 17.62 5.84 -7.07
C ALA A 55 17.56 5.84 -8.59
N LEU A 56 17.17 4.71 -9.19
CA LEU A 56 16.74 4.59 -10.58
C LEU A 56 15.21 4.64 -10.64
N CYS A 57 14.65 5.60 -11.37
CA CYS A 57 13.19 5.76 -11.50
C CYS A 57 12.77 6.32 -12.85
N ILE A 58 11.48 6.16 -13.17
CA ILE A 58 10.85 6.71 -14.38
C ILE A 58 10.13 8.01 -14.03
N GLU A 59 9.29 8.00 -13.00
CA GLU A 59 8.39 9.10 -12.64
C GLU A 59 9.11 10.26 -11.95
N ASN A 60 8.53 11.46 -12.10
CA ASN A 60 9.06 12.68 -11.50
C ASN A 60 8.33 13.05 -10.20
N ASN A 61 8.36 12.14 -9.24
CA ASN A 61 7.79 12.40 -7.91
C ASN A 61 8.75 13.22 -7.03
N PRO A 62 8.24 13.91 -5.97
CA PRO A 62 9.06 14.46 -4.91
C PRO A 62 9.87 13.35 -4.22
N VAL A 63 11.17 13.58 -4.02
CA VAL A 63 12.10 12.60 -3.46
C VAL A 63 12.66 13.09 -2.13
N PRO A 64 13.07 12.19 -1.21
CA PRO A 64 13.76 12.57 0.02
C PRO A 64 15.07 13.33 -0.28
N THR A 65 15.35 14.37 0.50
CA THR A 65 16.58 15.15 0.39
C THR A 65 17.81 14.26 0.59
N GLY A 66 18.86 14.48 -0.21
CA GLY A 66 20.13 13.72 -0.13
C GLY A 66 20.16 12.45 -0.99
N VAL A 67 19.07 12.07 -1.65
CA VAL A 67 19.05 10.96 -2.61
C VAL A 67 19.49 11.44 -3.99
N ARG A 68 20.48 10.74 -4.59
CA ARG A 68 20.86 10.94 -5.99
C ARG A 68 19.85 10.23 -6.89
N VAL A 69 19.17 10.96 -7.76
CA VAL A 69 18.16 10.39 -8.66
C VAL A 69 18.66 10.33 -10.09
N ILE A 70 18.57 9.15 -10.70
CA ILE A 70 18.83 8.91 -12.11
C ILE A 70 17.51 8.50 -12.78
N ARG A 71 17.06 9.33 -13.70
CA ARG A 71 15.84 9.03 -14.47
C ARG A 71 16.18 8.29 -15.76
N TYR A 72 15.34 7.34 -16.07
CA TYR A 72 15.39 6.58 -17.32
C TYR A 72 13.97 6.38 -17.85
N GLY A 73 13.85 5.83 -19.03
CA GLY A 73 12.55 5.47 -19.59
C GLY A 73 12.70 4.52 -20.76
N PRO A 74 11.66 3.75 -21.05
CA PRO A 74 11.62 2.90 -22.23
C PRO A 74 11.64 3.75 -23.49
N THR A 75 12.38 3.30 -24.50
CA THR A 75 12.53 3.99 -25.81
C THR A 75 11.51 3.51 -26.84
N ARG A 76 10.75 2.47 -26.52
CA ARG A 76 9.72 1.88 -27.38
C ARG A 76 8.54 1.34 -26.56
N GLY A 77 7.41 1.12 -27.19
CA GLY A 77 6.29 0.36 -26.66
C GLY A 77 6.33 -1.11 -27.07
N ASN A 78 5.26 -1.84 -26.78
CA ASN A 78 5.10 -3.23 -27.19
C ASN A 78 5.06 -3.38 -28.71
N THR A 79 5.52 -4.52 -29.19
CA THR A 79 5.46 -4.91 -30.61
C THR A 79 3.99 -4.93 -31.08
N PRO A 80 3.66 -4.31 -32.21
CA PRO A 80 2.32 -4.42 -32.79
C PRO A 80 1.93 -5.88 -33.06
N ASN A 81 0.66 -6.21 -32.83
CA ASN A 81 0.10 -7.56 -33.03
C ASN A 81 0.76 -8.68 -32.21
N LEU A 82 1.39 -8.32 -31.09
CA LEU A 82 1.91 -9.31 -30.15
C LEU A 82 0.77 -10.16 -29.57
N HIS A 83 1.07 -11.44 -29.33
CA HIS A 83 0.11 -12.33 -28.67
C HIS A 83 -0.38 -11.69 -27.35
N PRO A 84 -1.71 -11.66 -27.09
CA PRO A 84 -2.28 -10.90 -25.96
C PRO A 84 -1.67 -11.29 -24.60
N TRP A 85 -1.35 -12.57 -24.39
CA TRP A 85 -0.75 -13.04 -23.13
C TRP A 85 0.70 -12.59 -22.92
N LEU A 86 1.41 -12.18 -23.99
CA LEU A 86 2.79 -11.71 -23.91
C LEU A 86 2.91 -10.19 -23.70
N GLN A 87 1.82 -9.43 -23.84
CA GLN A 87 1.87 -7.96 -23.77
C GLN A 87 2.45 -7.46 -22.44
N ASP A 88 2.02 -8.02 -21.30
CA ASP A 88 2.54 -7.66 -19.99
C ASP A 88 4.01 -8.08 -19.85
N THR A 89 4.36 -9.27 -20.32
CA THR A 89 5.73 -9.80 -20.30
C THR A 89 6.68 -8.93 -21.12
N GLU A 90 6.30 -8.58 -22.35
CA GLU A 90 7.14 -7.70 -23.20
C GLU A 90 7.29 -6.31 -22.57
N SER A 91 6.21 -5.72 -22.04
CA SER A 91 6.27 -4.43 -21.33
C SER A 91 7.27 -4.45 -20.18
N LYS A 92 7.35 -5.56 -19.43
CA LYS A 92 8.30 -5.73 -18.33
C LYS A 92 9.73 -5.90 -18.82
N ILE A 93 9.95 -6.64 -19.91
CA ILE A 93 11.27 -6.78 -20.54
C ILE A 93 11.76 -5.41 -21.03
N ILE A 94 10.91 -4.62 -21.70
CA ILE A 94 11.27 -3.29 -22.21
C ILE A 94 11.68 -2.35 -21.06
N ARG A 95 10.96 -2.37 -19.92
CA ARG A 95 11.34 -1.57 -18.75
C ARG A 95 12.63 -2.09 -18.10
N GLY A 96 12.78 -3.42 -18.01
CA GLY A 96 13.99 -4.05 -17.53
C GLY A 96 15.21 -3.69 -18.38
N GLU A 97 15.10 -3.66 -19.71
CA GLU A 97 16.14 -3.21 -20.63
C GLU A 97 16.51 -1.75 -20.37
N ALA A 98 15.51 -0.86 -20.29
CA ALA A 98 15.75 0.57 -20.04
C ALA A 98 16.48 0.80 -18.70
N CYS A 99 16.06 0.10 -17.63
CA CYS A 99 16.71 0.15 -16.32
C CYS A 99 18.14 -0.40 -16.39
N PHE A 100 18.35 -1.54 -17.06
CA PHE A 100 19.66 -2.13 -17.27
C PHE A 100 20.61 -1.20 -17.98
N LEU A 101 20.18 -0.50 -19.04
CA LEU A 101 21.00 0.47 -19.77
C LEU A 101 21.42 1.65 -18.90
N ALA A 102 20.50 2.18 -18.10
CA ALA A 102 20.81 3.24 -17.14
C ALA A 102 21.78 2.77 -16.05
N ALA A 103 21.56 1.59 -15.50
CA ALA A 103 22.44 0.98 -14.51
C ALA A 103 23.84 0.66 -15.07
N ARG A 104 23.93 0.19 -16.32
CA ARG A 104 25.18 -0.03 -17.04
C ARG A 104 25.98 1.26 -17.19
N SER A 105 25.31 2.36 -17.56
CA SER A 105 25.96 3.67 -17.65
C SER A 105 26.55 4.11 -16.31
N LEU A 106 25.85 3.86 -15.19
CA LEU A 106 26.39 4.14 -13.84
C LEU A 106 27.62 3.29 -13.55
N ARG A 107 27.56 1.98 -13.83
CA ARG A 107 28.70 1.06 -13.65
C ARG A 107 29.93 1.51 -14.45
N ASP A 108 29.72 1.88 -15.71
CA ASP A 108 30.79 2.31 -16.63
C ASP A 108 31.42 3.64 -16.19
N GLN A 109 30.72 4.44 -15.35
CA GLN A 109 31.23 5.61 -14.64
C GLN A 109 31.93 5.28 -13.31
N GLY A 110 32.10 4.00 -12.99
CA GLY A 110 32.76 3.52 -11.77
C GLY A 110 31.84 3.36 -10.55
N TYR A 111 30.52 3.47 -10.70
CA TYR A 111 29.60 3.23 -9.60
C TYR A 111 29.44 1.73 -9.34
N CYS A 112 29.58 1.33 -8.07
CA CYS A 112 29.32 -0.01 -7.59
C CYS A 112 28.51 0.08 -6.29
N PRO A 113 27.27 -0.47 -6.24
CA PRO A 113 26.50 -0.52 -5.02
C PRO A 113 26.97 -1.63 -4.09
N ASP A 114 26.82 -1.43 -2.78
CA ASP A 114 27.01 -2.46 -1.75
C ASP A 114 25.74 -3.29 -1.55
N LEU A 115 24.57 -2.70 -1.86
CA LEU A 115 23.24 -3.31 -1.76
C LEU A 115 22.33 -2.74 -2.85
N ILE A 116 21.52 -3.61 -3.45
CA ILE A 116 20.46 -3.22 -4.38
C ILE A 116 19.12 -3.57 -3.73
N CYS A 117 18.20 -2.59 -3.65
CA CYS A 117 16.83 -2.76 -3.25
C CYS A 117 15.92 -2.48 -4.46
N ALA A 118 15.04 -3.39 -4.84
CA ALA A 118 14.22 -3.22 -6.03
C ALA A 118 12.76 -3.64 -5.81
N HIS A 119 11.84 -2.93 -6.46
CA HIS A 119 10.47 -3.38 -6.64
C HIS A 119 10.37 -4.11 -7.99
N PRO A 120 10.21 -5.44 -8.02
CA PRO A 120 10.31 -6.23 -9.25
C PRO A 120 9.03 -6.22 -10.10
N GLY A 121 7.95 -5.62 -9.61
CA GLY A 121 6.59 -5.77 -10.17
C GLY A 121 6.45 -5.31 -11.62
N TRP A 122 7.25 -4.35 -12.05
CA TRP A 122 7.18 -3.79 -13.41
C TRP A 122 8.33 -4.23 -14.32
N GLY A 123 9.26 -5.07 -13.85
CA GLY A 123 10.31 -5.69 -14.65
C GLY A 123 11.71 -5.07 -14.51
N GLU A 124 11.86 -3.94 -13.84
CA GLU A 124 13.12 -3.17 -13.76
C GLU A 124 14.28 -3.96 -13.17
N ALA A 125 14.02 -4.91 -12.26
CA ALA A 125 15.05 -5.69 -11.59
C ALA A 125 15.53 -6.91 -12.40
N LEU A 126 14.88 -7.24 -13.53
CA LEU A 126 15.10 -8.49 -14.28
C LEU A 126 16.57 -8.76 -14.64
N PHE A 127 17.33 -7.74 -15.04
CA PHE A 127 18.68 -7.86 -15.60
C PHE A 127 19.77 -7.25 -14.71
N ILE A 128 19.44 -6.84 -13.50
CA ILE A 128 20.39 -6.11 -12.63
C ILE A 128 21.54 -7.00 -12.15
N LYS A 129 21.27 -8.29 -11.90
CA LYS A 129 22.31 -9.26 -11.48
C LYS A 129 23.31 -9.55 -12.59
N ASP A 130 22.99 -9.30 -13.87
CA ASP A 130 23.94 -9.41 -14.98
C ASP A 130 25.04 -8.31 -14.94
N LEU A 131 24.73 -7.15 -14.33
CA LEU A 131 25.70 -6.09 -14.11
C LEU A 131 26.53 -6.30 -12.85
N TRP A 132 25.90 -6.71 -11.76
CA TRP A 132 26.50 -6.88 -10.44
C TRP A 132 26.16 -8.23 -9.82
N PRO A 133 26.70 -9.35 -10.35
CA PRO A 133 26.30 -10.71 -9.94
C PRO A 133 26.57 -11.00 -8.46
N LYS A 134 27.55 -10.32 -7.84
CA LYS A 134 27.94 -10.55 -6.44
C LYS A 134 27.30 -9.56 -5.45
N VAL A 135 26.68 -8.49 -5.94
CA VAL A 135 26.02 -7.49 -5.07
C VAL A 135 24.69 -8.06 -4.60
N PRO A 136 24.40 -8.06 -3.29
CA PRO A 136 23.10 -8.50 -2.77
C PRO A 136 21.94 -7.74 -3.40
N LEU A 137 20.91 -8.48 -3.85
CA LEU A 137 19.67 -7.96 -4.39
C LEU A 137 18.52 -8.32 -3.46
N LEU A 138 17.91 -7.30 -2.84
CA LEU A 138 16.73 -7.40 -2.00
C LEU A 138 15.52 -6.92 -2.79
N ASN A 139 14.58 -7.83 -3.10
CA ASN A 139 13.36 -7.50 -3.82
C ASN A 139 12.17 -7.33 -2.87
N TYR A 140 11.31 -6.34 -3.18
CA TYR A 140 10.05 -6.11 -2.52
C TYR A 140 8.93 -6.84 -3.28
N PHE A 141 8.50 -7.99 -2.75
CA PHE A 141 7.48 -8.84 -3.35
C PHE A 141 6.10 -8.47 -2.83
N GLU A 142 5.40 -7.65 -3.59
CA GLU A 142 4.09 -7.15 -3.24
C GLU A 142 2.98 -8.18 -3.46
N PHE A 143 3.02 -8.92 -4.57
CA PHE A 143 1.96 -9.85 -4.93
C PHE A 143 2.43 -10.87 -5.98
N TYR A 144 1.88 -12.09 -5.92
CA TYR A 144 2.00 -13.11 -6.96
C TYR A 144 0.60 -13.50 -7.43
N TYR A 145 0.36 -13.49 -8.74
CA TYR A 145 -0.98 -13.64 -9.30
C TYR A 145 -1.42 -15.09 -9.35
N HIS A 146 -2.68 -15.35 -8.96
CA HIS A 146 -3.31 -16.66 -9.02
C HIS A 146 -4.61 -16.58 -9.82
N ALA A 147 -4.89 -17.65 -10.58
CA ALA A 147 -6.14 -17.78 -11.29
C ALA A 147 -7.33 -18.13 -10.37
N HIS A 148 -7.05 -18.68 -9.18
CA HIS A 148 -8.08 -19.14 -8.25
C HIS A 148 -7.71 -18.77 -6.81
N ASN A 149 -8.71 -18.57 -5.97
CA ASN A 149 -8.59 -18.29 -4.53
C ASN A 149 -7.78 -17.03 -4.19
N ALA A 150 -7.77 -16.05 -5.08
CA ALA A 150 -7.15 -14.74 -4.88
C ALA A 150 -8.12 -13.62 -5.33
N ASP A 151 -7.59 -12.63 -6.03
CA ASP A 151 -8.36 -11.48 -6.52
C ASP A 151 -9.24 -11.82 -7.73
N LEU A 152 -8.74 -12.66 -8.65
CA LEU A 152 -9.50 -13.09 -9.81
C LEU A 152 -10.63 -14.04 -9.39
N GLY A 153 -11.83 -13.83 -9.94
CA GLY A 153 -13.02 -14.66 -9.65
C GLY A 153 -13.55 -14.52 -8.21
N PHE A 154 -13.02 -13.59 -7.42
CA PHE A 154 -13.51 -13.36 -6.06
C PHE A 154 -14.93 -12.80 -6.04
N ASP A 155 -15.26 -11.91 -6.97
CA ASP A 155 -16.54 -11.23 -7.01
C ASP A 155 -17.45 -11.83 -8.11
N PRO A 156 -18.59 -12.40 -7.74
CA PRO A 156 -19.52 -13.01 -8.71
C PRO A 156 -20.09 -12.03 -9.74
N GLU A 157 -20.11 -10.72 -9.45
CA GLU A 157 -20.54 -9.70 -10.41
C GLU A 157 -19.52 -9.51 -11.55
N PHE A 158 -18.27 -9.95 -11.34
CA PHE A 158 -17.17 -9.85 -12.29
C PHE A 158 -16.56 -11.23 -12.55
N PRO A 159 -17.29 -12.11 -13.26
CA PRO A 159 -16.87 -13.49 -13.49
C PRO A 159 -15.57 -13.55 -14.30
N GLU A 160 -14.83 -14.62 -14.08
CA GLU A 160 -13.61 -14.92 -14.80
C GLU A 160 -13.87 -15.13 -16.30
N ASN A 161 -12.87 -14.75 -17.11
CA ASN A 161 -12.81 -15.12 -18.51
C ASN A 161 -11.95 -16.39 -18.66
N PRO A 162 -12.29 -17.36 -19.54
CA PRO A 162 -11.47 -18.55 -19.79
C PRO A 162 -10.00 -18.27 -20.12
N ASP A 163 -9.68 -17.11 -20.69
CA ASP A 163 -8.33 -16.70 -21.03
C ASP A 163 -7.54 -16.09 -19.84
N ASP A 164 -8.17 -15.83 -18.71
CA ASP A 164 -7.52 -15.16 -17.59
C ASP A 164 -6.45 -16.02 -16.93
N ALA A 165 -6.69 -17.31 -16.73
CA ALA A 165 -5.73 -18.21 -16.10
C ALA A 165 -4.42 -18.32 -16.90
N PRO A 166 -4.42 -18.61 -18.23
CA PRO A 166 -3.20 -18.59 -19.03
C PRO A 166 -2.50 -17.24 -19.06
N ARG A 167 -3.27 -16.14 -19.13
CA ARG A 167 -2.75 -14.77 -19.11
C ARG A 167 -2.02 -14.46 -17.81
N LEU A 168 -2.56 -14.86 -16.65
CA LEU A 168 -1.89 -14.70 -15.35
C LEU A 168 -0.64 -15.57 -15.22
N THR A 169 -0.65 -16.78 -15.76
CA THR A 169 0.54 -17.64 -15.83
C THR A 169 1.66 -16.93 -16.60
N ALA A 170 1.36 -16.34 -17.76
CA ALA A 170 2.32 -15.56 -18.53
C ALA A 170 2.77 -14.28 -17.81
N LYS A 171 1.86 -13.60 -17.09
CA LYS A 171 2.15 -12.41 -16.28
C LYS A 171 3.15 -12.69 -15.17
N ASN A 172 3.12 -13.87 -14.58
CA ASN A 172 4.03 -14.28 -13.50
C ASN A 172 5.47 -14.54 -13.95
N PHE A 173 5.77 -14.56 -15.26
CA PHE A 173 7.12 -14.79 -15.76
C PHE A 173 8.15 -13.89 -15.08
N ALA A 174 7.94 -12.58 -15.08
CA ALA A 174 8.88 -11.64 -14.47
C ALA A 174 8.98 -11.81 -12.94
N HIS A 175 7.89 -12.19 -12.27
CA HIS A 175 7.91 -12.47 -10.83
C HIS A 175 8.76 -13.69 -10.53
N LEU A 176 8.62 -14.78 -11.30
CA LEU A 176 9.42 -16.00 -11.14
C LEU A 176 10.91 -15.74 -11.37
N MET A 177 11.26 -15.00 -12.43
CA MET A 177 12.65 -14.63 -12.70
C MET A 177 13.26 -13.80 -11.58
N ASN A 178 12.52 -12.85 -11.05
CA ASN A 178 12.98 -12.04 -9.92
C ASN A 178 13.07 -12.83 -8.61
N LEU A 179 12.17 -13.81 -8.38
CA LEU A 179 12.26 -14.73 -7.23
C LEU A 179 13.50 -15.62 -7.32
N GLU A 180 13.85 -16.08 -8.52
CA GLU A 180 15.05 -16.90 -8.75
C GLU A 180 16.32 -16.08 -8.52
N HIS A 181 16.43 -14.89 -9.11
CA HIS A 181 17.66 -14.10 -9.15
C HIS A 181 17.95 -13.29 -7.87
N CYS A 182 16.95 -12.97 -7.04
CA CYS A 182 17.21 -12.21 -5.82
C CYS A 182 17.90 -13.05 -4.74
N ASP A 183 18.70 -12.38 -3.90
CA ASP A 183 19.33 -13.01 -2.74
C ASP A 183 18.36 -13.11 -1.55
N ALA A 184 17.46 -12.12 -1.41
CA ALA A 184 16.40 -12.09 -0.40
C ALA A 184 15.19 -11.31 -0.88
N GLY A 185 14.06 -11.52 -0.22
CA GLY A 185 12.81 -10.82 -0.48
C GLY A 185 12.17 -10.25 0.78
N ILE A 186 11.38 -9.20 0.59
CA ILE A 186 10.47 -8.65 1.60
C ILE A 186 9.06 -8.67 1.02
N SER A 187 8.08 -9.01 1.86
CA SER A 187 6.66 -8.85 1.55
C SER A 187 5.98 -8.13 2.72
N PRO A 188 4.99 -7.25 2.50
CA PRO A 188 4.44 -6.42 3.58
C PRO A 188 3.58 -7.20 4.58
N THR A 189 2.95 -8.31 4.18
CA THR A 189 2.08 -9.12 5.03
C THR A 189 2.36 -10.61 4.88
N GLN A 190 1.92 -11.42 5.86
CA GLN A 190 2.01 -12.88 5.77
C GLN A 190 1.15 -13.41 4.64
N TRP A 191 -0.05 -12.84 4.48
CA TRP A 191 -0.93 -13.22 3.41
C TRP A 191 -0.31 -12.96 2.03
N GLN A 192 0.25 -11.76 1.80
CA GLN A 192 0.91 -11.43 0.53
C GLN A 192 2.13 -12.34 0.28
N LYS A 193 2.94 -12.64 1.31
CA LYS A 193 4.00 -13.65 1.20
C LYS A 193 3.45 -15.02 0.80
N SER A 194 2.32 -15.44 1.36
CA SER A 194 1.72 -16.76 1.11
C SER A 194 1.24 -16.94 -0.33
N THR A 195 1.02 -15.85 -1.07
CA THR A 195 0.67 -15.93 -2.50
C THR A 195 1.84 -16.39 -3.37
N HIS A 196 3.08 -16.28 -2.89
CA HIS A 196 4.27 -16.69 -3.66
C HIS A 196 4.49 -18.19 -3.62
N PRO A 197 5.10 -18.81 -4.68
CA PRO A 197 5.35 -20.25 -4.70
C PRO A 197 6.14 -20.70 -3.47
N ALA A 198 5.71 -21.81 -2.86
CA ALA A 198 6.23 -22.30 -1.58
C ALA A 198 7.76 -22.46 -1.56
N ILE A 199 8.36 -22.84 -2.69
CA ILE A 199 9.82 -23.01 -2.82
C ILE A 199 10.60 -21.70 -2.58
N TYR A 200 10.00 -20.52 -2.86
CA TYR A 200 10.66 -19.23 -2.69
C TYR A 200 10.28 -18.53 -1.37
N GLN A 201 9.22 -18.94 -0.68
CA GLN A 201 8.80 -18.32 0.58
C GLN A 201 9.89 -18.29 1.67
N PRO A 202 10.81 -19.29 1.80
CA PRO A 202 11.88 -19.23 2.79
C PRO A 202 12.83 -18.06 2.64
N LYS A 203 13.02 -17.52 1.42
CA LYS A 203 13.86 -16.31 1.21
C LYS A 203 13.10 -14.99 1.33
N ILE A 204 11.76 -15.03 1.55
CA ILE A 204 10.91 -13.83 1.74
C ILE A 204 10.64 -13.62 3.22
N ARG A 205 11.03 -12.47 3.76
CA ARG A 205 10.67 -12.02 5.10
C ARG A 205 9.45 -11.12 5.06
N VAL A 206 8.61 -11.18 6.08
CA VAL A 206 7.49 -10.26 6.21
C VAL A 206 7.95 -9.05 7.00
N ILE A 207 7.94 -7.91 6.34
CA ILE A 207 8.26 -6.59 6.90
C ILE A 207 7.35 -5.59 6.21
N HIS A 208 6.43 -4.97 6.96
CA HIS A 208 5.53 -3.95 6.44
C HIS A 208 6.30 -2.65 6.12
N ASP A 209 5.85 -1.90 5.12
CA ASP A 209 6.47 -0.63 4.68
C ASP A 209 6.49 0.42 5.80
N GLY A 210 5.57 0.29 6.76
CA GLY A 210 5.35 1.27 7.80
C GLY A 210 4.48 2.44 7.36
N ILE A 211 3.99 3.16 8.34
CA ILE A 211 3.39 4.49 8.22
C ILE A 211 4.05 5.39 9.26
N ASP A 212 4.04 6.68 9.01
CA ASP A 212 4.57 7.65 9.98
C ASP A 212 3.55 7.93 11.08
N SER A 213 3.49 7.06 12.08
CA SER A 213 2.58 7.19 13.23
C SER A 213 2.93 8.34 14.17
N THR A 214 4.04 9.04 13.94
CA THR A 214 4.36 10.28 14.68
C THR A 214 3.77 11.51 13.99
N ALA A 215 3.67 11.48 12.67
CA ALA A 215 3.07 12.54 11.87
C ALA A 215 1.55 12.35 11.71
N ILE A 216 1.09 11.10 11.64
CA ILE A 216 -0.33 10.76 11.50
C ILE A 216 -0.89 10.40 12.87
N THR A 217 -1.49 11.36 13.53
CA THR A 217 -2.08 11.23 14.87
C THR A 217 -3.48 11.81 14.91
N PRO A 218 -4.33 11.43 15.87
CA PRO A 218 -5.60 12.08 16.10
C PRO A 218 -5.42 13.58 16.33
N GLN A 219 -6.24 14.41 15.68
CA GLN A 219 -6.19 15.88 15.79
C GLN A 219 -7.59 16.46 16.04
N PRO A 220 -7.98 16.62 17.32
CA PRO A 220 -9.34 17.06 17.67
C PRO A 220 -9.77 18.41 17.10
N ASN A 221 -8.81 19.25 16.71
CA ASN A 221 -9.08 20.58 16.14
C ASN A 221 -9.17 20.59 14.61
N THR A 222 -9.01 19.43 13.97
CA THR A 222 -9.09 19.35 12.50
C THR A 222 -10.49 19.65 12.00
N GLN A 223 -10.57 20.44 10.94
CA GLN A 223 -11.79 20.73 10.21
C GLN A 223 -11.55 20.75 8.70
N ILE A 224 -12.56 20.38 7.94
CA ILE A 224 -12.54 20.39 6.48
C ILE A 224 -13.70 21.23 5.96
N ASN A 225 -13.39 22.17 5.08
CA ASN A 225 -14.38 23.01 4.40
C ASN A 225 -14.70 22.38 3.04
N LEU A 226 -15.93 21.94 2.87
CA LEU A 226 -16.46 21.45 1.59
C LEU A 226 -16.98 22.65 0.78
N GLN A 227 -16.13 23.19 -0.11
CA GLN A 227 -16.39 24.45 -0.82
C GLN A 227 -17.67 24.43 -1.64
N GLU A 228 -17.99 23.30 -2.30
CA GLU A 228 -19.17 23.18 -3.18
C GLU A 228 -20.51 23.33 -2.43
N LYS A 229 -20.56 23.03 -1.14
CA LYS A 229 -21.80 23.01 -0.35
C LYS A 229 -21.77 23.92 0.87
N ALA A 230 -20.72 24.73 1.03
CA ALA A 230 -20.52 25.64 2.18
C ALA A 230 -20.64 24.91 3.55
N HIS A 231 -20.28 23.63 3.61
CA HIS A 231 -20.26 22.85 4.85
C HIS A 231 -18.85 22.79 5.43
N THR A 232 -18.74 22.97 6.74
CA THR A 232 -17.53 22.70 7.52
C THR A 232 -17.76 21.47 8.38
N LEU A 233 -17.00 20.42 8.13
CA LEU A 233 -17.01 19.20 8.93
C LEU A 233 -15.82 19.19 9.88
N ARG A 234 -16.03 18.67 11.09
CA ARG A 234 -15.05 18.69 12.19
C ARG A 234 -14.90 17.33 12.83
N PHE A 235 -13.81 17.14 13.55
CA PHE A 235 -13.70 16.01 14.48
C PHE A 235 -14.91 16.00 15.43
N GLY A 236 -15.53 14.82 15.58
CA GLY A 236 -16.75 14.63 16.38
C GLY A 236 -18.06 14.69 15.58
N ASP A 237 -18.05 15.16 14.34
CA ASP A 237 -19.19 15.03 13.45
C ASP A 237 -19.34 13.59 12.96
N GLU A 238 -20.55 13.22 12.52
CA GLU A 238 -20.82 11.90 11.93
C GLU A 238 -20.27 11.82 10.50
N VAL A 239 -18.96 11.67 10.38
CA VAL A 239 -18.28 11.60 9.08
C VAL A 239 -17.90 10.15 8.78
N VAL A 240 -18.45 9.63 7.68
CA VAL A 240 -18.07 8.33 7.10
C VAL A 240 -17.17 8.57 5.90
N THR A 241 -15.99 7.97 5.91
CA THR A 241 -15.02 8.10 4.81
C THR A 241 -14.80 6.81 4.05
N PHE A 242 -14.68 6.92 2.74
CA PHE A 242 -14.28 5.85 1.84
C PHE A 242 -13.22 6.38 0.89
N VAL A 243 -12.02 5.77 0.90
CA VAL A 243 -10.86 6.32 0.18
C VAL A 243 -10.20 5.27 -0.68
N ASN A 244 -10.07 5.54 -1.97
CA ASN A 244 -9.35 4.72 -2.92
C ASN A 244 -8.66 5.58 -3.97
N ARG A 245 -7.71 4.98 -4.71
CA ARG A 245 -7.12 5.66 -5.88
C ARG A 245 -8.16 5.88 -6.98
N ASN A 246 -8.93 4.82 -7.27
CA ASN A 246 -10.04 4.84 -8.22
C ASN A 246 -11.24 4.13 -7.60
N LEU A 247 -12.45 4.57 -7.97
CA LEU A 247 -13.72 4.02 -7.51
C LEU A 247 -14.07 2.79 -8.35
N GLU A 248 -13.53 1.64 -7.97
CA GLU A 248 -13.59 0.40 -8.74
C GLU A 248 -13.96 -0.81 -7.86
N PRO A 249 -14.42 -1.94 -8.46
CA PRO A 249 -14.86 -3.12 -7.72
C PRO A 249 -13.79 -3.71 -6.79
N TYR A 250 -12.52 -3.76 -7.21
CA TYR A 250 -11.42 -4.31 -6.40
C TYR A 250 -11.31 -3.70 -5.00
N ARG A 251 -11.78 -2.47 -4.84
CA ARG A 251 -11.79 -1.74 -3.57
C ARG A 251 -13.20 -1.57 -3.00
N GLY A 252 -14.16 -2.39 -3.48
CA GLY A 252 -15.49 -2.50 -2.90
C GLY A 252 -16.38 -1.27 -3.08
N TYR A 253 -16.11 -0.40 -4.06
CA TYR A 253 -16.93 0.80 -4.24
C TYR A 253 -18.42 0.46 -4.45
N HIS A 254 -18.75 -0.58 -5.23
CA HIS A 254 -20.12 -1.04 -5.47
C HIS A 254 -20.80 -1.51 -4.18
N SER A 255 -20.11 -2.29 -3.33
CA SER A 255 -20.65 -2.73 -2.03
C SER A 255 -20.85 -1.53 -1.09
N PHE A 256 -19.91 -0.58 -1.08
CA PHE A 256 -20.02 0.61 -0.26
C PHE A 256 -21.17 1.53 -0.69
N ILE A 257 -21.26 1.89 -1.97
CA ILE A 257 -22.30 2.82 -2.45
C ILE A 257 -23.72 2.27 -2.25
N ARG A 258 -23.89 0.94 -2.34
CA ARG A 258 -25.16 0.26 -2.05
C ARG A 258 -25.54 0.30 -0.56
N ALA A 259 -24.58 0.47 0.34
CA ALA A 259 -24.84 0.62 1.78
C ALA A 259 -25.25 2.05 2.16
N VAL A 260 -24.86 3.07 1.35
CA VAL A 260 -25.04 4.49 1.68
C VAL A 260 -26.51 4.90 1.90
N PRO A 261 -27.51 4.46 1.11
CA PRO A 261 -28.91 4.82 1.35
C PRO A 261 -29.37 4.48 2.77
N GLU A 262 -29.09 3.26 3.23
CA GLU A 262 -29.48 2.80 4.57
C GLU A 262 -28.73 3.60 5.67
N ILE A 263 -27.43 3.89 5.49
CA ILE A 263 -26.67 4.72 6.41
C ILE A 263 -27.31 6.11 6.50
N GLN A 264 -27.60 6.76 5.38
CA GLN A 264 -28.19 8.10 5.34
C GLN A 264 -29.63 8.13 5.93
N ARG A 265 -30.40 7.08 5.70
CA ARG A 265 -31.75 6.95 6.24
C ARG A 265 -31.75 6.84 7.76
N ARG A 266 -30.84 6.03 8.33
CA ARG A 266 -30.76 5.80 9.79
C ARG A 266 -29.98 6.89 10.52
N ARG A 267 -29.03 7.53 9.84
CA ARG A 267 -28.18 8.61 10.40
C ARG A 267 -28.37 9.92 9.62
N PRO A 268 -29.42 10.70 9.92
CA PRO A 268 -29.74 11.93 9.17
C PRO A 268 -28.70 13.02 9.28
N LYS A 269 -27.73 12.90 10.20
CA LYS A 269 -26.60 13.85 10.38
C LYS A 269 -25.32 13.37 9.72
N ALA A 270 -25.26 12.11 9.26
CA ALA A 270 -24.04 11.55 8.71
C ALA A 270 -23.70 12.15 7.34
N HIS A 271 -22.46 12.56 7.18
CA HIS A 271 -21.87 13.00 5.93
C HIS A 271 -20.95 11.89 5.38
N ILE A 272 -21.14 11.54 4.12
CA ILE A 272 -20.38 10.50 3.43
C ILE A 272 -19.38 11.18 2.51
N LEU A 273 -18.07 10.97 2.76
CA LEU A 273 -16.98 11.54 1.96
C LEU A 273 -16.30 10.42 1.17
N ILE A 274 -16.34 10.51 -0.15
CA ILE A 274 -15.78 9.54 -1.08
C ILE A 274 -14.60 10.17 -1.81
N VAL A 275 -13.42 9.62 -1.60
CA VAL A 275 -12.17 10.01 -2.28
C VAL A 275 -11.82 8.96 -3.33
N GLY A 276 -11.56 9.38 -4.53
CA GLY A 276 -11.10 8.51 -5.62
C GLY A 276 -11.38 9.09 -7.00
N GLY A 277 -10.59 8.66 -7.97
CA GLY A 277 -10.78 8.99 -9.38
C GLY A 277 -11.72 8.02 -10.10
N ASP A 278 -11.99 8.32 -11.36
CA ASP A 278 -12.88 7.52 -12.23
C ASP A 278 -12.13 6.51 -13.11
N GLY A 279 -10.81 6.39 -12.92
CA GLY A 279 -9.99 5.41 -13.63
C GLY A 279 -10.14 3.99 -13.08
N VAL A 280 -9.30 3.09 -13.61
CA VAL A 280 -9.15 1.72 -13.14
C VAL A 280 -7.68 1.47 -12.83
N SER A 281 -7.39 1.07 -11.59
CA SER A 281 -6.05 0.68 -11.15
C SER A 281 -5.82 -0.82 -11.28
N TYR A 282 -6.87 -1.59 -11.02
CA TYR A 282 -6.87 -3.06 -10.95
C TYR A 282 -8.07 -3.60 -11.71
N GLY A 283 -8.08 -4.87 -12.04
CA GLY A 283 -9.24 -5.49 -12.68
C GLY A 283 -9.55 -5.01 -14.11
N SER A 284 -10.75 -5.32 -14.56
CA SER A 284 -11.25 -5.00 -15.90
C SER A 284 -11.77 -3.57 -15.99
N ARG A 285 -11.74 -3.02 -17.19
CA ARG A 285 -12.36 -1.70 -17.46
C ARG A 285 -13.88 -1.82 -17.52
N PRO A 286 -14.61 -0.78 -17.12
CA PRO A 286 -16.06 -0.73 -17.33
C PRO A 286 -16.40 -0.70 -18.84
N PRO A 287 -17.66 -0.91 -19.23
CA PRO A 287 -18.10 -0.74 -20.61
C PRO A 287 -17.66 0.62 -21.19
N GLN A 288 -17.44 0.65 -22.51
CA GLN A 288 -16.96 1.84 -23.20
C GLN A 288 -17.86 3.06 -22.92
N GLY A 289 -17.25 4.17 -22.53
CA GLY A 289 -17.96 5.42 -22.21
C GLY A 289 -18.55 5.50 -20.82
N ALA A 290 -18.41 4.44 -19.98
CA ALA A 290 -18.86 4.42 -18.61
C ALA A 290 -17.71 4.53 -17.61
N THR A 291 -18.04 4.93 -16.38
CA THR A 291 -17.17 4.78 -15.20
C THR A 291 -17.85 3.88 -14.18
N TYR A 292 -17.09 3.16 -13.37
CA TYR A 292 -17.68 2.39 -12.29
C TYR A 292 -18.41 3.26 -11.27
N ARG A 293 -17.92 4.49 -11.05
CA ARG A 293 -18.63 5.46 -10.20
C ARG A 293 -20.06 5.66 -10.66
N GLU A 294 -20.27 6.01 -11.93
CA GLU A 294 -21.60 6.28 -12.46
C GLU A 294 -22.47 5.04 -12.55
N LEU A 295 -21.91 3.89 -12.92
CA LEU A 295 -22.64 2.63 -13.00
C LEU A 295 -23.31 2.31 -11.66
N PHE A 296 -22.54 2.21 -10.59
CA PHE A 296 -23.05 1.82 -9.28
C PHE A 296 -23.82 2.94 -8.57
N LEU A 297 -23.44 4.21 -8.79
CA LEU A 297 -24.19 5.35 -8.27
C LEU A 297 -25.62 5.36 -8.83
N ASN A 298 -25.81 5.04 -10.11
CA ASN A 298 -27.11 5.04 -10.76
C ASN A 298 -28.05 3.97 -10.22
N GLU A 299 -27.53 2.85 -9.68
CA GLU A 299 -28.35 1.81 -9.06
C GLU A 299 -29.14 2.34 -7.85
N VAL A 300 -28.54 3.24 -7.07
CA VAL A 300 -29.09 3.75 -5.81
C VAL A 300 -29.42 5.25 -5.85
N ARG A 301 -29.27 5.90 -6.99
CA ARG A 301 -29.37 7.36 -7.16
C ARG A 301 -30.62 7.97 -6.52
N ASN A 302 -31.76 7.32 -6.68
CA ASN A 302 -33.06 7.83 -6.21
C ASN A 302 -33.27 7.70 -4.69
N GLU A 303 -32.39 6.96 -4.01
CA GLU A 303 -32.44 6.73 -2.56
C GLU A 303 -31.41 7.56 -1.83
N LEU A 304 -30.54 8.33 -2.54
CA LEU A 304 -29.44 9.07 -1.97
C LEU A 304 -29.81 10.53 -1.67
N ASP A 305 -29.35 11.00 -0.51
CA ASP A 305 -29.30 12.43 -0.19
C ASP A 305 -27.96 13.04 -0.63
N PHE A 306 -27.98 13.68 -1.77
CA PHE A 306 -26.79 14.34 -2.33
C PHE A 306 -26.32 15.57 -1.56
N GLN A 307 -27.09 16.09 -0.59
CA GLN A 307 -26.60 17.16 0.30
C GLN A 307 -25.56 16.63 1.27
N ARG A 308 -25.61 15.36 1.61
CA ARG A 308 -24.73 14.68 2.56
C ARG A 308 -23.80 13.64 1.93
N LEU A 309 -23.85 13.49 0.61
CA LEU A 309 -22.93 12.66 -0.17
C LEU A 309 -21.95 13.54 -0.95
N HIS A 310 -20.65 13.35 -0.71
CA HIS A 310 -19.60 14.21 -1.24
C HIS A 310 -18.55 13.37 -1.99
N PHE A 311 -18.49 13.54 -3.30
CA PHE A 311 -17.41 13.01 -4.13
C PHE A 311 -16.31 14.08 -4.22
N VAL A 312 -15.22 13.89 -3.50
CA VAL A 312 -14.13 14.89 -3.42
C VAL A 312 -13.01 14.68 -4.44
N GLY A 313 -13.12 13.62 -5.27
CA GLY A 313 -12.12 13.31 -6.29
C GLY A 313 -10.77 12.92 -5.70
N LEU A 314 -9.69 13.21 -6.43
CA LEU A 314 -8.33 13.02 -5.97
C LEU A 314 -7.87 14.26 -5.19
N ILE A 315 -7.36 14.06 -3.98
CA ILE A 315 -6.95 15.15 -3.09
C ILE A 315 -5.46 15.03 -2.72
N PRO A 316 -4.80 16.17 -2.41
CA PRO A 316 -3.42 16.15 -1.91
C PRO A 316 -3.30 15.39 -0.60
N TYR A 317 -2.13 14.77 -0.36
CA TYR A 317 -1.88 13.94 0.82
C TYR A 317 -2.17 14.63 2.16
N PRO A 318 -1.81 15.91 2.40
CA PRO A 318 -2.19 16.58 3.65
C PRO A 318 -3.71 16.71 3.85
N ALA A 319 -4.47 16.96 2.79
CA ALA A 319 -5.93 17.02 2.85
C ALA A 319 -6.53 15.63 3.11
N PHE A 320 -5.94 14.58 2.54
CA PHE A 320 -6.31 13.19 2.82
C PHE A 320 -6.10 12.84 4.31
N ILE A 321 -4.97 13.17 4.92
CA ILE A 321 -4.74 12.94 6.35
C ILE A 321 -5.75 13.72 7.19
N GLY A 322 -6.02 15.00 6.87
CA GLY A 322 -7.06 15.78 7.56
C GLY A 322 -8.45 15.14 7.47
N LEU A 323 -8.78 14.54 6.30
CA LEU A 323 -10.04 13.82 6.12
C LEU A 323 -10.11 12.56 7.01
N LEU A 324 -9.03 11.82 7.16
CA LEU A 324 -8.97 10.67 8.07
C LEU A 324 -9.09 11.11 9.55
N GLN A 325 -8.50 12.24 9.92
CA GLN A 325 -8.55 12.78 11.28
C GLN A 325 -9.95 13.21 11.73
N ILE A 326 -10.84 13.63 10.82
CA ILE A 326 -12.23 13.94 11.14
C ILE A 326 -13.16 12.73 10.97
N SER A 327 -12.67 11.61 10.45
CA SER A 327 -13.46 10.42 10.16
C SER A 327 -13.95 9.76 11.46
N ALA A 328 -15.25 9.67 11.64
CA ALA A 328 -15.84 8.87 12.71
C ALA A 328 -15.76 7.37 12.39
N VAL A 329 -15.98 7.02 11.12
CA VAL A 329 -15.89 5.66 10.58
C VAL A 329 -15.19 5.69 9.24
N HIS A 330 -14.09 4.94 9.11
CA HIS A 330 -13.42 4.70 7.83
C HIS A 330 -13.81 3.33 7.27
N VAL A 331 -14.48 3.31 6.13
CA VAL A 331 -14.83 2.07 5.44
C VAL A 331 -13.68 1.67 4.52
N TYR A 332 -13.16 0.46 4.73
CA TYR A 332 -12.07 -0.12 3.94
C TYR A 332 -12.45 -1.49 3.39
N LEU A 333 -12.80 -1.55 2.13
CA LEU A 333 -13.13 -2.79 1.43
C LEU A 333 -12.03 -3.15 0.44
N SER A 334 -11.71 -4.42 0.34
CA SER A 334 -10.73 -4.91 -0.63
C SER A 334 -11.01 -6.36 -0.99
N TYR A 335 -10.83 -6.71 -2.26
CA TYR A 335 -10.65 -8.09 -2.67
C TYR A 335 -9.46 -8.72 -1.91
N PRO A 336 -9.27 -10.04 -1.94
CA PRO A 336 -8.03 -10.69 -1.52
C PRO A 336 -6.86 -10.21 -2.41
N PHE A 337 -6.35 -9.02 -2.11
CA PHE A 337 -5.37 -8.29 -2.89
C PHE A 337 -4.44 -7.49 -1.97
N VAL A 338 -3.49 -6.74 -2.55
CA VAL A 338 -2.54 -5.89 -1.83
C VAL A 338 -3.24 -4.96 -0.84
N LEU A 339 -2.81 -4.98 0.42
CA LEU A 339 -3.31 -4.09 1.45
C LEU A 339 -2.88 -2.64 1.18
N SER A 340 -3.82 -1.70 1.26
CA SER A 340 -3.50 -0.28 1.09
C SER A 340 -3.02 0.34 2.39
N TRP A 341 -2.08 1.29 2.30
CA TRP A 341 -1.64 2.09 3.45
C TRP A 341 -2.76 2.89 4.10
N SER A 342 -3.78 3.30 3.33
CA SER A 342 -4.89 4.14 3.81
C SER A 342 -5.63 3.55 5.01
N MET A 343 -5.70 2.22 5.13
CA MET A 343 -6.30 1.56 6.29
C MET A 343 -5.48 1.81 7.56
N LEU A 344 -4.17 1.61 7.50
CA LEU A 344 -3.29 1.84 8.65
C LEU A 344 -3.16 3.33 8.98
N GLU A 345 -3.20 4.19 7.97
CA GLU A 345 -3.22 5.65 8.15
C GLU A 345 -4.52 6.10 8.83
N ALA A 346 -5.67 5.48 8.48
CA ALA A 346 -6.95 5.74 9.15
C ALA A 346 -6.91 5.30 10.63
N MET A 347 -6.37 4.12 10.92
CA MET A 347 -6.18 3.64 12.30
C MET A 347 -5.25 4.59 13.08
N SER A 348 -4.13 5.02 12.51
CA SER A 348 -3.19 5.95 13.13
C SER A 348 -3.79 7.34 13.37
N ALA A 349 -4.68 7.79 12.50
CA ALA A 349 -5.41 9.05 12.65
C ALA A 349 -6.52 8.99 13.72
N GLY A 350 -6.80 7.83 14.30
CA GLY A 350 -7.82 7.59 15.32
C GLY A 350 -9.22 7.31 14.76
N GLY A 351 -9.35 7.03 13.46
CA GLY A 351 -10.59 6.60 12.83
C GLY A 351 -10.90 5.13 13.13
N LEU A 352 -12.16 4.81 13.47
CA LEU A 352 -12.58 3.40 13.53
C LEU A 352 -12.68 2.84 12.12
N VAL A 353 -12.01 1.73 11.87
CA VAL A 353 -12.06 1.04 10.58
C VAL A 353 -13.13 -0.03 10.57
N VAL A 354 -14.06 0.04 9.60
CA VAL A 354 -14.95 -1.06 9.21
C VAL A 354 -14.42 -1.64 7.91
N GLY A 355 -13.76 -2.80 8.00
CA GLY A 355 -13.07 -3.46 6.91
C GLY A 355 -13.80 -4.69 6.38
N SER A 356 -13.51 -5.09 5.12
CA SER A 356 -13.98 -6.38 4.60
C SER A 356 -13.30 -7.55 5.30
N ASN A 357 -14.06 -8.59 5.63
CA ASN A 357 -13.52 -9.86 6.16
C ASN A 357 -12.86 -10.66 5.03
N THR A 358 -11.81 -10.10 4.45
CA THR A 358 -10.96 -10.74 3.44
C THR A 358 -9.58 -11.01 4.04
N PRO A 359 -8.84 -12.04 3.59
CA PRO A 359 -7.61 -12.47 4.24
C PRO A 359 -6.59 -11.36 4.51
N PRO A 360 -6.28 -10.44 3.57
CA PRO A 360 -5.31 -9.38 3.84
C PRO A 360 -5.78 -8.37 4.89
N VAL A 361 -7.08 -8.12 5.00
CA VAL A 361 -7.66 -7.19 5.98
C VAL A 361 -7.75 -7.86 7.35
N ALA A 362 -8.18 -9.12 7.40
CA ALA A 362 -8.28 -9.92 8.61
C ALA A 362 -6.90 -10.26 9.24
N GLU A 363 -5.80 -10.14 8.51
CA GLU A 363 -4.45 -10.23 9.08
C GLU A 363 -4.13 -9.06 10.02
N VAL A 364 -4.71 -7.89 9.76
CA VAL A 364 -4.46 -6.66 10.51
C VAL A 364 -5.58 -6.36 11.50
N ILE A 365 -6.83 -6.55 11.08
CA ILE A 365 -8.01 -6.26 11.91
C ILE A 365 -8.52 -7.54 12.58
N THR A 366 -8.52 -7.53 13.91
CA THR A 366 -9.27 -8.48 14.74
C THR A 366 -10.62 -7.84 15.08
N HIS A 367 -11.71 -8.47 14.63
CA HIS A 367 -13.06 -7.93 14.82
C HIS A 367 -13.36 -7.68 16.30
N GLY A 368 -13.73 -6.44 16.63
CA GLY A 368 -14.08 -6.00 17.98
C GLY A 368 -12.89 -5.71 18.91
N ASP A 369 -11.65 -5.85 18.41
CA ASP A 369 -10.42 -5.58 19.19
C ASP A 369 -9.72 -4.30 18.70
N ASN A 370 -9.48 -4.18 17.40
CA ASN A 370 -8.83 -3.01 16.79
C ASN A 370 -9.51 -2.51 15.51
N GLY A 371 -10.75 -2.92 15.28
CA GLY A 371 -11.58 -2.57 14.15
C GLY A 371 -12.76 -3.53 13.99
N LEU A 372 -13.57 -3.33 12.98
CA LEU A 372 -14.75 -4.16 12.70
C LEU A 372 -14.61 -4.82 11.33
N LEU A 373 -15.01 -6.07 11.20
CA LEU A 373 -15.00 -6.83 9.96
C LEU A 373 -16.44 -7.12 9.51
N VAL A 374 -16.70 -6.94 8.22
CA VAL A 374 -17.98 -7.22 7.58
C VAL A 374 -17.78 -8.09 6.35
N ASP A 375 -18.81 -8.82 5.94
CA ASP A 375 -18.80 -9.52 4.66
C ASP A 375 -18.72 -8.49 3.51
N PHE A 376 -17.75 -8.69 2.61
CA PHE A 376 -17.55 -7.84 1.44
C PHE A 376 -18.81 -7.73 0.56
N PHE A 377 -19.61 -8.80 0.48
CA PHE A 377 -20.80 -8.91 -0.36
C PHE A 377 -22.09 -8.52 0.37
N SER A 378 -22.01 -7.98 1.58
CA SER A 378 -23.18 -7.59 2.37
C SER A 378 -23.24 -6.08 2.64
N PRO A 379 -23.78 -5.26 1.72
CA PRO A 379 -24.04 -3.84 1.97
C PRO A 379 -24.89 -3.59 3.22
N GLY A 380 -25.83 -4.50 3.52
CA GLY A 380 -26.67 -4.42 4.72
C GLY A 380 -25.87 -4.58 6.02
N GLN A 381 -24.94 -5.54 6.09
CA GLN A 381 -24.07 -5.71 7.25
C GLN A 381 -23.12 -4.50 7.40
N LEU A 382 -22.59 -4.00 6.28
CA LEU A 382 -21.77 -2.79 6.28
C LEU A 382 -22.54 -1.59 6.84
N ALA A 383 -23.77 -1.35 6.35
CA ALA A 383 -24.62 -0.27 6.83
C ALA A 383 -24.91 -0.41 8.32
N GLU A 384 -25.23 -1.62 8.79
CA GLU A 384 -25.51 -1.89 10.21
C GLU A 384 -24.28 -1.53 11.09
N GLN A 385 -23.09 -1.99 10.74
CA GLN A 385 -21.88 -1.73 11.52
C GLN A 385 -21.54 -0.22 11.54
N VAL A 386 -21.66 0.48 10.42
CA VAL A 386 -21.45 1.92 10.34
C VAL A 386 -22.46 2.66 11.23
N VAL A 387 -23.75 2.29 11.14
CA VAL A 387 -24.81 2.92 11.93
C VAL A 387 -24.60 2.72 13.43
N GLN A 388 -24.33 1.47 13.87
CA GLN A 388 -24.06 1.17 15.28
C GLN A 388 -22.88 1.97 15.83
N THR A 389 -21.81 2.12 15.04
CA THR A 389 -20.66 2.93 15.42
C THR A 389 -21.03 4.40 15.62
N LEU A 390 -21.87 4.96 14.75
CA LEU A 390 -22.31 6.35 14.83
C LEU A 390 -23.36 6.56 15.92
N GLU A 391 -24.13 5.55 16.29
CA GLU A 391 -25.10 5.60 17.38
C GLU A 391 -24.46 5.61 18.76
N SER A 392 -23.41 4.80 18.94
CA SER A 392 -22.77 4.59 20.23
C SER A 392 -21.24 4.74 20.11
N PRO A 393 -20.73 5.94 19.75
CA PRO A 393 -19.30 6.12 19.49
C PRO A 393 -18.42 5.84 20.72
N GLY A 394 -18.98 5.96 21.94
CA GLY A 394 -18.29 5.65 23.19
C GLY A 394 -17.95 4.17 23.35
N ASP A 395 -18.82 3.28 22.86
CA ASP A 395 -18.62 1.83 22.97
C ASP A 395 -17.43 1.35 22.12
N PHE A 396 -17.09 2.11 21.07
CA PHE A 396 -16.00 1.79 20.14
C PHE A 396 -14.70 2.57 20.43
N THR A 397 -14.68 3.43 21.45
CA THR A 397 -13.46 4.16 21.84
C THR A 397 -12.28 3.25 22.18
N PRO A 398 -12.46 2.08 22.83
CA PRO A 398 -11.36 1.18 23.14
C PRO A 398 -10.69 0.51 21.94
N ILE A 399 -11.36 0.51 20.77
CA ILE A 399 -10.90 -0.18 19.56
C ILE A 399 -10.50 0.79 18.41
N ARG A 400 -10.36 2.07 18.75
CA ARG A 400 -9.87 3.12 17.82
C ARG A 400 -8.38 3.33 17.88
#